data_6b708456042a86808f8698835d46a7d1
#
_entry.id   6b708456042a86808f8698835d46a7d1
#
_cell.length_a   1.000
_cell.length_b   1.000
_cell.length_c   1.000
_cell.angle_alpha   90.00
_cell.angle_beta   90.00
_cell.angle_gamma   90.00
#
_symmetry.space_group_name_H-M   'P 1'
#
loop_
_entity.id
_entity.type
_entity.pdbx_description
1 polymer ?
#
loop_
_entity_poly.entity_id
_entity_poly.type
_entity_poly.pdbx_seq_one_letter_code
_entity_poly.pdbx_strand_id
1 'polypeptide(L)'
;MAAAIRDLRALPEGGDRRTIRAAGIDFSALAWGPPEGRPLLLLHGVTSSARTFWRVGPALAALGHRAIAVDLRGHGRTGGGADGHGFAFVDAAREAAAVGRAAFPGRPDGALSVIGHSWGAIVAANLPMAGLRPGRIVLLDPPVMDRAILEWMINDPSSRPDTSLDSALATIRRANPTWPEGEQIVKAEALTEVVPGAAIAVLLGNGDWDAGLVALGDPAAAGIPTWIVRGEDAGGSLTPAAWLPRFAERIGADRILTVADGPHSPQRTHLEATLVALLRALEVG
;
A
#
# COMPACT_ATOMS: atom_id res chain seq x y z
N MET A 1 12.56 -8.74 22.73
CA MET A 1 11.66 -7.70 22.19
C MET A 1 12.16 -6.28 22.45
N ALA A 2 12.51 -5.90 23.67
CA ALA A 2 12.99 -4.53 23.98
C ALA A 2 14.38 -4.18 23.39
N ALA A 3 15.26 -5.14 23.11
CA ALA A 3 16.60 -4.89 22.53
C ALA A 3 16.55 -4.65 21.01
N ALA A 4 15.58 -5.22 20.30
CA ALA A 4 15.39 -5.02 18.87
C ALA A 4 14.81 -3.61 18.53
N ILE A 5 14.30 -2.91 19.52
CA ILE A 5 13.69 -1.58 19.36
C ILE A 5 14.74 -0.45 19.46
N ARG A 6 15.96 -0.74 19.95
CA ARG A 6 16.94 0.31 20.27
C ARG A 6 17.83 0.76 19.11
N ASP A 7 17.96 -0.01 18.05
CA ASP A 7 18.76 0.38 16.88
C ASP A 7 17.87 0.62 15.66
N LEU A 8 16.95 1.58 15.80
CA LEU A 8 15.98 1.93 14.77
C LEU A 8 16.57 2.74 13.60
N ARG A 9 17.83 3.21 13.72
CA ARG A 9 18.61 3.74 12.58
C ARG A 9 19.15 2.62 11.71
N ALA A 10 19.36 1.45 12.30
CA ALA A 10 19.50 0.18 11.63
C ALA A 10 18.20 -0.60 11.82
N LEU A 11 17.07 -0.06 11.35
CA LEU A 11 15.94 -0.94 11.06
C LEU A 11 16.55 -2.03 10.20
N PRO A 12 16.63 -3.30 10.69
CA PRO A 12 17.03 -4.33 9.79
C PRO A 12 16.13 -4.15 8.58
N GLU A 13 16.70 -4.07 7.41
CA GLU A 13 15.93 -4.15 6.18
C GLU A 13 15.26 -5.53 6.16
N GLY A 14 14.62 -5.97 7.20
CA GLY A 14 14.07 -7.29 7.55
C GLY A 14 13.67 -8.18 6.39
N GLY A 15 14.04 -7.78 5.17
CA GLY A 15 13.88 -8.43 3.88
C GLY A 15 15.07 -8.21 2.97
N ASP A 16 15.22 -9.08 1.99
CA ASP A 16 16.20 -8.95 0.91
C ASP A 16 15.78 -7.83 -0.04
N ARG A 17 16.64 -6.84 -0.21
CA ARG A 17 16.42 -5.84 -1.26
C ARG A 17 16.61 -6.47 -2.64
N ARG A 18 15.67 -6.16 -3.54
CA ARG A 18 15.64 -6.70 -4.90
C ARG A 18 15.40 -5.59 -5.91
N THR A 19 15.95 -5.78 -7.10
CA THR A 19 15.56 -5.02 -8.30
C THR A 19 14.70 -5.91 -9.18
N ILE A 20 13.52 -5.43 -9.56
CA ILE A 20 12.58 -6.13 -10.43
C ILE A 20 12.46 -5.32 -11.73
N ARG A 21 12.97 -5.86 -12.83
CA ARG A 21 12.83 -5.23 -14.15
C ARG A 21 11.45 -5.54 -14.72
N ALA A 22 10.61 -4.51 -14.86
CA ALA A 22 9.26 -4.64 -15.39
C ALA A 22 8.84 -3.34 -16.09
N ALA A 23 8.01 -3.43 -17.13
CA ALA A 23 7.49 -2.26 -17.87
C ALA A 23 8.57 -1.24 -18.28
N GLY A 24 9.79 -1.69 -18.56
CA GLY A 24 10.91 -0.81 -18.92
C GLY A 24 11.59 -0.09 -17.75
N ILE A 25 11.21 -0.38 -16.50
CA ILE A 25 11.69 0.27 -15.27
C ILE A 25 12.35 -0.75 -14.36
N ASP A 26 13.34 -0.31 -13.61
CA ASP A 26 13.95 -1.05 -12.52
C ASP A 26 13.25 -0.66 -11.21
N PHE A 27 12.31 -1.51 -10.77
CA PHE A 27 11.61 -1.32 -9.51
C PHE A 27 12.43 -1.85 -8.34
N SER A 28 12.63 -1.02 -7.33
CA SER A 28 13.17 -1.46 -6.06
C SER A 28 12.08 -2.18 -5.25
N ALA A 29 12.46 -3.25 -4.56
CA ALA A 29 11.53 -4.01 -3.74
C ALA A 29 12.22 -4.57 -2.50
N LEU A 30 11.44 -4.87 -1.47
CA LEU A 30 11.83 -5.64 -0.30
C LEU A 30 11.11 -6.98 -0.34
N ALA A 31 11.82 -8.06 -0.06
CA ALA A 31 11.29 -9.41 -0.10
C ALA A 31 11.52 -10.15 1.20
N TRP A 32 10.50 -10.84 1.70
CA TRP A 32 10.52 -11.68 2.91
C TRP A 32 9.98 -13.08 2.60
N GLY A 33 10.43 -14.04 3.36
CA GLY A 33 10.02 -15.43 3.25
C GLY A 33 10.73 -16.22 2.15
N PRO A 34 10.53 -17.54 2.11
CA PRO A 34 11.20 -18.41 1.16
C PRO A 34 10.67 -18.20 -0.27
N PRO A 35 11.50 -18.40 -1.30
CA PRO A 35 11.10 -18.21 -2.70
C PRO A 35 9.87 -19.03 -3.12
N GLU A 36 9.70 -20.20 -2.55
CA GLU A 36 8.59 -21.13 -2.78
C GLU A 36 7.31 -20.78 -2.03
N GLY A 37 7.37 -19.83 -1.11
CA GLY A 37 6.21 -19.37 -0.33
C GLY A 37 5.04 -18.89 -1.20
N ARG A 38 3.86 -18.79 -0.59
CA ARG A 38 2.65 -18.31 -1.27
C ARG A 38 2.87 -16.88 -1.79
N PRO A 39 2.72 -16.61 -3.10
CA PRO A 39 3.02 -15.31 -3.69
C PRO A 39 2.15 -14.20 -3.10
N LEU A 40 2.79 -13.13 -2.61
CA LEU A 40 2.11 -11.97 -2.04
C LEU A 40 2.80 -10.68 -2.45
N LEU A 41 2.09 -9.84 -3.19
CA LEU A 41 2.55 -8.51 -3.59
C LEU A 41 1.96 -7.45 -2.64
N LEU A 42 2.81 -6.52 -2.19
CA LEU A 42 2.44 -5.43 -1.28
C LEU A 42 2.66 -4.08 -1.98
N LEU A 43 1.60 -3.26 -2.05
CA LEU A 43 1.59 -1.96 -2.73
C LEU A 43 1.33 -0.84 -1.71
N HIS A 44 2.25 0.11 -1.61
CA HIS A 44 2.19 1.20 -0.63
C HIS A 44 1.34 2.39 -1.10
N GLY A 45 1.01 3.29 -0.17
CA GLY A 45 0.29 4.54 -0.42
C GLY A 45 1.17 5.69 -0.94
N VAL A 46 0.54 6.82 -1.28
CA VAL A 46 1.24 8.05 -1.70
C VAL A 46 2.23 8.49 -0.62
N THR A 47 3.36 9.04 -1.04
CA THR A 47 4.45 9.51 -0.16
C THR A 47 4.92 8.47 0.86
N SER A 48 4.90 7.20 0.44
CA SER A 48 5.37 6.06 1.20
C SER A 48 6.38 5.25 0.36
N SER A 49 6.78 4.09 0.85
CA SER A 49 7.70 3.18 0.14
C SER A 49 7.44 1.73 0.57
N ALA A 50 8.12 0.77 -0.05
CA ALA A 50 8.09 -0.64 0.34
C ALA A 50 8.36 -0.84 1.85
N ARG A 51 9.13 0.05 2.47
CA ARG A 51 9.45 0.00 3.89
C ARG A 51 8.25 0.17 4.81
N THR A 52 7.11 0.71 4.34
CA THR A 52 5.89 0.77 5.17
C THR A 52 5.41 -0.61 5.63
N PHE A 53 5.84 -1.68 4.94
CA PHE A 53 5.49 -3.07 5.27
C PHE A 53 6.55 -3.78 6.11
N TRP A 54 7.53 -3.07 6.69
CA TRP A 54 8.66 -3.63 7.42
C TRP A 54 8.28 -4.54 8.62
N ARG A 55 7.07 -4.40 9.16
CA ARG A 55 6.52 -5.28 10.19
C ARG A 55 5.50 -6.28 9.63
N VAL A 56 4.71 -5.85 8.65
CA VAL A 56 3.70 -6.71 8.01
C VAL A 56 4.36 -7.78 7.14
N GLY A 57 5.36 -7.41 6.35
CA GLY A 57 6.07 -8.33 5.45
C GLY A 57 6.65 -9.56 6.16
N PRO A 58 7.52 -9.38 7.18
CA PRO A 58 8.07 -10.53 7.92
C PRO A 58 7.01 -11.31 8.69
N ALA A 59 5.95 -10.67 9.21
CA ALA A 59 4.87 -11.39 9.88
C ALA A 59 4.12 -12.33 8.92
N LEU A 60 3.80 -11.87 7.71
CA LEU A 60 3.16 -12.71 6.69
C LEU A 60 4.12 -13.78 6.13
N ALA A 61 5.42 -13.46 6.04
CA ALA A 61 6.43 -14.44 5.65
C ALA A 61 6.56 -15.59 6.67
N ALA A 62 6.49 -15.29 7.96
CA ALA A 62 6.49 -16.31 9.02
C ALA A 62 5.28 -17.26 8.92
N LEU A 63 4.22 -16.84 8.20
CA LEU A 63 3.01 -17.63 7.94
C LEU A 63 3.03 -18.31 6.56
N GLY A 64 4.22 -18.41 5.94
CA GLY A 64 4.44 -19.18 4.70
C GLY A 64 4.21 -18.38 3.41
N HIS A 65 4.13 -17.04 3.48
CA HIS A 65 4.10 -16.23 2.27
C HIS A 65 5.51 -15.88 1.77
N ARG A 66 5.65 -15.75 0.46
CA ARG A 66 6.72 -14.97 -0.17
C ARG A 66 6.19 -13.57 -0.39
N ALA A 67 6.42 -12.68 0.58
CA ALA A 67 5.94 -11.31 0.53
C ALA A 67 6.96 -10.42 -0.17
N ILE A 68 6.53 -9.68 -1.20
CA ILE A 68 7.34 -8.72 -1.94
C ILE A 68 6.62 -7.37 -1.92
N ALA A 69 7.22 -6.38 -1.24
CA ALA A 69 6.77 -5.00 -1.25
C ALA A 69 7.58 -4.20 -2.29
N VAL A 70 6.90 -3.54 -3.21
CA VAL A 70 7.56 -2.78 -4.27
C VAL A 70 7.48 -1.28 -3.99
N ASP A 71 8.58 -0.56 -4.26
CA ASP A 71 8.56 0.89 -4.38
C ASP A 71 7.90 1.25 -5.71
N LEU A 72 6.69 1.83 -5.67
CA LEU A 72 5.98 2.24 -6.88
C LEU A 72 6.71 3.41 -7.56
N ARG A 73 6.45 3.62 -8.86
CA ARG A 73 7.07 4.71 -9.66
C ARG A 73 7.12 6.03 -8.88
N GLY A 74 8.27 6.69 -8.90
CA GLY A 74 8.49 7.99 -8.26
C GLY A 74 8.53 7.97 -6.73
N HIS A 75 8.59 6.77 -6.12
CA HIS A 75 8.63 6.59 -4.67
C HIS A 75 9.77 5.65 -4.26
N GLY A 76 10.23 5.81 -3.04
CA GLY A 76 11.31 5.00 -2.48
C GLY A 76 12.54 5.04 -3.39
N ARG A 77 13.13 3.88 -3.68
CA ARG A 77 14.31 3.76 -4.56
C ARG A 77 13.96 3.48 -6.02
N THR A 78 12.68 3.48 -6.38
CA THR A 78 12.24 3.42 -7.77
C THR A 78 12.14 4.82 -8.34
N GLY A 79 12.99 5.12 -9.29
CA GLY A 79 12.98 6.41 -9.98
C GLY A 79 11.80 6.55 -10.95
N GLY A 80 11.90 7.55 -11.83
CA GLY A 80 10.93 7.82 -12.89
C GLY A 80 9.79 8.74 -12.45
N GLY A 81 9.03 9.20 -13.43
CA GLY A 81 7.85 10.04 -13.17
C GLY A 81 8.15 11.52 -12.87
N ALA A 82 9.39 11.98 -13.07
CA ALA A 82 9.72 13.41 -12.94
C ALA A 82 8.95 14.28 -13.96
N ASP A 83 8.53 13.68 -15.06
CA ASP A 83 7.69 14.26 -16.11
C ASP A 83 6.19 14.28 -15.78
N GLY A 84 5.78 13.72 -14.61
CA GLY A 84 4.39 13.63 -14.19
C GLY A 84 3.56 12.54 -14.88
N HIS A 85 4.16 11.71 -15.72
CA HIS A 85 3.47 10.63 -16.43
C HIS A 85 3.49 9.29 -15.69
N GLY A 86 2.50 8.43 -15.96
CA GLY A 86 2.42 7.07 -15.40
C GLY A 86 1.77 6.98 -14.02
N PHE A 87 1.09 8.04 -13.58
CA PHE A 87 0.42 8.10 -12.26
C PHE A 87 -1.10 7.96 -12.31
N ALA A 88 -1.69 7.81 -13.52
CA ALA A 88 -3.07 7.38 -13.61
C ALA A 88 -3.24 6.01 -12.93
N PHE A 89 -4.36 5.78 -12.24
CA PHE A 89 -4.59 4.52 -11.50
C PHE A 89 -4.39 3.29 -12.37
N VAL A 90 -4.87 3.33 -13.61
CA VAL A 90 -4.73 2.22 -14.56
C VAL A 90 -3.28 2.04 -15.02
N ASP A 91 -2.50 3.11 -15.15
CA ASP A 91 -1.09 3.01 -15.55
C ASP A 91 -0.24 2.44 -14.42
N ALA A 92 -0.44 2.93 -13.19
CA ALA A 92 0.17 2.36 -12.00
C ALA A 92 -0.21 0.87 -11.82
N ALA A 93 -1.46 0.51 -12.13
CA ALA A 93 -1.90 -0.89 -12.11
C ALA A 93 -1.24 -1.74 -13.19
N ARG A 94 -1.02 -1.22 -14.41
CA ARG A 94 -0.26 -1.91 -15.47
C ARG A 94 1.18 -2.19 -15.06
N GLU A 95 1.82 -1.23 -14.42
CA GLU A 95 3.17 -1.41 -13.86
C GLU A 95 3.18 -2.43 -12.73
N ALA A 96 2.26 -2.32 -11.78
CA ALA A 96 2.14 -3.27 -10.68
C ALA A 96 1.83 -4.70 -11.18
N ALA A 97 1.02 -4.84 -12.24
CA ALA A 97 0.76 -6.12 -12.90
C ALA A 97 2.03 -6.72 -13.51
N ALA A 98 2.81 -5.90 -14.22
CA ALA A 98 4.10 -6.33 -14.79
C ALA A 98 5.10 -6.73 -13.70
N VAL A 99 5.16 -5.95 -12.60
CA VAL A 99 5.98 -6.27 -11.43
C VAL A 99 5.54 -7.58 -10.78
N GLY A 100 4.24 -7.80 -10.59
CA GLY A 100 3.70 -9.03 -10.00
C GLY A 100 4.13 -10.27 -10.77
N ARG A 101 4.04 -10.24 -12.11
CA ARG A 101 4.50 -11.36 -12.96
C ARG A 101 6.01 -11.56 -12.93
N ALA A 102 6.78 -10.46 -12.94
CA ALA A 102 8.24 -10.52 -12.91
C ALA A 102 8.77 -10.96 -11.53
N ALA A 103 8.09 -10.59 -10.45
CA ALA A 103 8.45 -10.95 -9.07
C ALA A 103 8.23 -12.44 -8.76
N PHE A 104 7.26 -13.08 -9.45
CA PHE A 104 6.86 -14.47 -9.22
C PHE A 104 6.86 -15.28 -10.52
N PRO A 105 8.03 -15.45 -11.17
CA PRO A 105 8.12 -16.10 -12.46
C PRO A 105 7.61 -17.54 -12.39
N GLY A 106 6.83 -17.93 -13.42
CA GLY A 106 6.25 -19.28 -13.52
C GLY A 106 5.04 -19.53 -12.60
N ARG A 107 4.64 -18.57 -11.78
CA ARG A 107 3.39 -18.68 -11.01
C ARG A 107 2.22 -18.15 -11.83
N PRO A 108 1.08 -18.86 -11.88
CA PRO A 108 -0.13 -18.33 -12.52
C PRO A 108 -0.65 -17.11 -11.77
N ASP A 109 -1.27 -16.17 -12.48
CA ASP A 109 -1.85 -14.96 -11.90
C ASP A 109 -2.77 -15.28 -10.71
N GLY A 110 -3.59 -16.34 -10.81
CA GLY A 110 -4.51 -16.78 -9.76
C GLY A 110 -3.84 -17.33 -8.48
N ALA A 111 -2.53 -17.59 -8.50
CA ALA A 111 -1.79 -17.93 -7.28
C ALA A 111 -1.35 -16.69 -6.48
N LEU A 112 -1.35 -15.50 -7.11
CA LEU A 112 -0.90 -14.26 -6.49
C LEU A 112 -1.98 -13.67 -5.61
N SER A 113 -1.64 -13.33 -4.37
CA SER A 113 -2.43 -12.43 -3.53
C SER A 113 -1.81 -11.04 -3.56
N VAL A 114 -2.65 -10.00 -3.48
CA VAL A 114 -2.20 -8.60 -3.46
C VAL A 114 -2.79 -7.88 -2.27
N ILE A 115 -1.98 -7.17 -1.50
CA ILE A 115 -2.42 -6.22 -0.49
C ILE A 115 -1.97 -4.83 -0.94
N GLY A 116 -2.92 -3.92 -1.10
CA GLY A 116 -2.63 -2.51 -1.36
C GLY A 116 -3.07 -1.64 -0.19
N HIS A 117 -2.26 -0.67 0.21
CA HIS A 117 -2.62 0.31 1.23
C HIS A 117 -2.87 1.66 0.58
N SER A 118 -3.94 2.36 0.96
CA SER A 118 -4.23 3.72 0.49
C SER A 118 -4.27 3.79 -1.05
N TRP A 119 -3.47 4.64 -1.70
CA TRP A 119 -3.30 4.66 -3.15
C TRP A 119 -2.98 3.26 -3.71
N GLY A 120 -2.09 2.52 -3.06
CA GLY A 120 -1.79 1.14 -3.45
C GLY A 120 -3.02 0.21 -3.43
N ALA A 121 -4.03 0.50 -2.61
CA ALA A 121 -5.29 -0.22 -2.63
C ALA A 121 -6.10 0.07 -3.90
N ILE A 122 -6.14 1.33 -4.35
CA ILE A 122 -6.79 1.69 -5.61
C ILE A 122 -6.04 1.08 -6.79
N VAL A 123 -4.69 1.09 -6.76
CA VAL A 123 -3.87 0.39 -7.76
C VAL A 123 -4.21 -1.11 -7.78
N ALA A 124 -4.33 -1.75 -6.61
CA ALA A 124 -4.70 -3.16 -6.52
C ALA A 124 -6.10 -3.45 -7.07
N ALA A 125 -7.09 -2.58 -6.81
CA ALA A 125 -8.43 -2.70 -7.35
C ALA A 125 -8.46 -2.60 -8.90
N ASN A 126 -7.52 -1.88 -9.50
CA ASN A 126 -7.40 -1.70 -10.96
C ASN A 126 -6.57 -2.81 -11.66
N LEU A 127 -5.94 -3.74 -10.93
CA LEU A 127 -5.14 -4.82 -11.53
C LEU A 127 -5.92 -5.67 -12.56
N PRO A 128 -7.20 -6.02 -12.33
CA PRO A 128 -7.97 -6.80 -13.31
C PRO A 128 -8.14 -6.05 -14.64
N MET A 129 -8.40 -4.74 -14.61
CA MET A 129 -8.48 -3.90 -15.81
C MET A 129 -7.11 -3.78 -16.51
N ALA A 130 -6.02 -3.90 -15.76
CA ALA A 130 -4.66 -3.95 -16.28
C ALA A 130 -4.25 -5.36 -16.79
N GLY A 131 -5.17 -6.32 -16.79
CA GLY A 131 -4.99 -7.67 -17.31
C GLY A 131 -4.32 -8.65 -16.35
N LEU A 132 -4.09 -8.29 -15.08
CA LEU A 132 -3.63 -9.23 -14.04
C LEU A 132 -4.85 -9.67 -13.21
N ARG A 133 -5.10 -10.97 -13.12
CA ARG A 133 -6.19 -11.53 -12.32
C ARG A 133 -5.66 -12.28 -11.10
N PRO A 134 -5.37 -11.58 -9.98
CA PRO A 134 -4.89 -12.23 -8.76
C PRO A 134 -5.95 -13.20 -8.22
N GLY A 135 -5.51 -14.22 -7.49
CA GLY A 135 -6.43 -15.09 -6.77
C GLY A 135 -7.12 -14.37 -5.61
N ARG A 136 -6.54 -13.24 -5.15
CA ARG A 136 -7.10 -12.46 -4.04
C ARG A 136 -6.56 -11.03 -4.01
N ILE A 137 -7.45 -10.10 -3.67
CA ILE A 137 -7.10 -8.68 -3.46
C ILE A 137 -7.55 -8.26 -2.06
N VAL A 138 -6.67 -7.60 -1.32
CA VAL A 138 -6.98 -6.98 -0.03
C VAL A 138 -6.70 -5.48 -0.12
N LEU A 139 -7.72 -4.67 0.04
CA LEU A 139 -7.67 -3.23 0.03
C LEU A 139 -7.56 -2.74 1.49
N LEU A 140 -6.36 -2.30 1.89
CA LEU A 140 -6.11 -1.77 3.22
C LEU A 140 -6.37 -0.27 3.22
N ASP A 141 -7.47 0.11 3.84
CA ASP A 141 -7.99 1.47 3.97
C ASP A 141 -7.98 2.25 2.64
N PRO A 142 -8.70 1.76 1.60
CA PRO A 142 -8.78 2.43 0.31
C PRO A 142 -9.47 3.79 0.46
N PRO A 143 -8.84 4.92 0.04
CA PRO A 143 -9.36 6.24 0.36
C PRO A 143 -10.48 6.69 -0.56
N VAL A 144 -11.50 7.29 0.03
CA VAL A 144 -12.52 8.12 -0.64
C VAL A 144 -12.16 9.57 -0.41
N MET A 145 -11.82 10.29 -1.45
CA MET A 145 -11.37 11.67 -1.33
C MET A 145 -11.90 12.51 -2.51
N ASP A 146 -12.50 13.62 -2.19
CA ASP A 146 -12.83 14.64 -3.18
C ASP A 146 -11.64 15.58 -3.44
N ARG A 147 -11.81 16.47 -4.41
CA ARG A 147 -10.79 17.43 -4.78
C ARG A 147 -10.31 18.29 -3.61
N ALA A 148 -11.20 18.68 -2.69
CA ALA A 148 -10.82 19.54 -1.56
C ALA A 148 -9.91 18.81 -0.57
N ILE A 149 -10.18 17.53 -0.28
CA ILE A 149 -9.33 16.69 0.56
C ILE A 149 -7.96 16.47 -0.11
N LEU A 150 -7.93 16.23 -1.42
CA LEU A 150 -6.69 16.03 -2.18
C LEU A 150 -5.81 17.28 -2.16
N GLU A 151 -6.40 18.46 -2.35
CA GLU A 151 -5.69 19.75 -2.26
C GLU A 151 -5.20 20.05 -0.84
N TRP A 152 -5.98 19.68 0.19
CA TRP A 152 -5.53 19.76 1.56
C TRP A 152 -4.30 18.87 1.81
N MET A 153 -4.33 17.62 1.35
CA MET A 153 -3.22 16.67 1.52
C MET A 153 -1.91 17.15 0.89
N ILE A 154 -1.95 17.82 -0.26
CA ILE A 154 -0.76 18.40 -0.90
C ILE A 154 -0.12 19.47 -0.03
N ASN A 155 -0.93 20.19 0.74
CA ASN A 155 -0.47 21.27 1.62
C ASN A 155 -0.10 20.77 3.02
N ASP A 156 -0.46 19.54 3.40
CA ASP A 156 -0.09 18.95 4.68
C ASP A 156 1.42 18.65 4.73
N PRO A 157 2.17 19.26 5.67
CA PRO A 157 3.61 19.02 5.80
C PRO A 157 4.00 17.55 6.00
N SER A 158 3.13 16.74 6.63
CA SER A 158 3.37 15.31 6.86
C SER A 158 3.19 14.44 5.61
N SER A 159 2.67 15.03 4.52
CA SER A 159 2.44 14.40 3.23
C SER A 159 3.31 14.98 2.12
N ARG A 160 4.10 16.02 2.39
CA ARG A 160 4.95 16.66 1.39
C ARG A 160 6.33 16.02 1.32
N PRO A 161 6.89 15.83 0.10
CA PRO A 161 8.31 15.48 -0.05
C PRO A 161 9.22 16.47 0.70
N ASP A 162 10.28 15.97 1.31
CA ASP A 162 11.30 16.75 2.02
C ASP A 162 12.69 16.41 1.46
N THR A 163 13.62 17.31 1.57
CA THR A 163 15.00 17.11 1.12
C THR A 163 15.95 16.71 2.26
N SER A 164 15.48 16.77 3.50
CA SER A 164 16.23 16.49 4.71
C SER A 164 15.52 15.49 5.61
N LEU A 165 16.21 14.40 5.96
CA LEU A 165 15.66 13.40 6.87
C LEU A 165 15.36 13.99 8.26
N ASP A 166 16.22 14.85 8.78
CA ASP A 166 16.02 15.48 10.09
C ASP A 166 14.77 16.38 10.09
N SER A 167 14.56 17.16 9.01
CA SER A 167 13.37 17.99 8.83
C SER A 167 12.11 17.13 8.71
N ALA A 168 12.13 16.13 7.85
CA ALA A 168 11.04 15.19 7.66
C ALA A 168 10.68 14.50 8.99
N LEU A 169 11.68 14.00 9.72
CA LEU A 169 11.47 13.31 11.00
C LEU A 169 10.89 14.24 12.07
N ALA A 170 11.37 15.47 12.16
CA ALA A 170 10.81 16.46 13.08
C ALA A 170 9.33 16.77 12.74
N THR A 171 9.00 16.86 11.46
CA THR A 171 7.64 17.08 10.98
C THR A 171 6.74 15.88 11.29
N ILE A 172 7.18 14.66 11.00
CA ILE A 172 6.40 13.44 11.25
C ILE A 172 6.18 13.24 12.76
N ARG A 173 7.19 13.47 13.59
CA ARG A 173 7.05 13.38 15.06
C ARG A 173 6.01 14.35 15.62
N ARG A 174 5.93 15.57 15.10
CA ARG A 174 4.90 16.54 15.49
C ARG A 174 3.50 16.14 15.04
N ALA A 175 3.39 15.69 13.80
CA ALA A 175 2.09 15.32 13.22
C ALA A 175 1.55 14.00 13.78
N ASN A 176 2.43 13.07 14.16
CA ASN A 176 2.08 11.72 14.58
C ASN A 176 2.82 11.30 15.86
N PRO A 177 2.59 12.02 16.99
CA PRO A 177 3.34 11.80 18.23
C PRO A 177 3.10 10.42 18.86
N THR A 178 1.99 9.78 18.54
CA THR A 178 1.59 8.46 19.07
C THR A 178 2.12 7.31 18.23
N TRP A 179 2.69 7.57 17.05
CA TRP A 179 3.25 6.49 16.24
C TRP A 179 4.50 5.91 16.90
N PRO A 180 4.71 4.59 16.81
CA PRO A 180 5.99 3.98 17.16
C PRO A 180 7.15 4.66 16.42
N GLU A 181 8.28 4.85 17.09
CA GLU A 181 9.43 5.58 16.53
C GLU A 181 9.86 5.03 15.17
N GLY A 182 9.89 3.70 15.00
CA GLY A 182 10.23 3.07 13.72
C GLY A 182 9.30 3.46 12.58
N GLU A 183 8.01 3.65 12.86
CA GLU A 183 7.05 4.13 11.86
C GLU A 183 7.26 5.59 11.50
N GLN A 184 7.63 6.42 12.48
CA GLN A 184 7.98 7.81 12.24
C GLN A 184 9.22 7.93 11.35
N ILE A 185 10.26 7.12 11.63
CA ILE A 185 11.48 7.06 10.82
C ILE A 185 11.18 6.59 9.39
N VAL A 186 10.49 5.45 9.23
CA VAL A 186 10.13 4.91 7.92
C VAL A 186 9.33 5.90 7.08
N LYS A 187 8.39 6.63 7.71
CA LYS A 187 7.62 7.66 6.99
C LYS A 187 8.49 8.85 6.61
N ALA A 188 9.37 9.31 7.50
CA ALA A 188 10.27 10.42 7.23
C ALA A 188 11.25 10.10 6.07
N GLU A 189 11.84 8.90 6.08
CA GLU A 189 12.69 8.43 4.97
C GLU A 189 11.93 8.39 3.65
N ALA A 190 10.70 7.84 3.66
CA ALA A 190 9.88 7.80 2.45
C ALA A 190 9.63 9.20 1.87
N LEU A 191 9.44 10.24 2.71
CA LEU A 191 9.27 11.62 2.24
C LEU A 191 10.52 12.16 1.55
N THR A 192 11.72 11.71 1.94
CA THR A 192 12.96 12.14 1.29
C THR A 192 13.27 11.38 0.00
N GLU A 193 12.56 10.28 -0.25
CA GLU A 193 12.74 9.41 -1.41
C GLU A 193 11.64 9.59 -2.47
N VAL A 194 10.69 10.51 -2.28
CA VAL A 194 9.65 10.80 -3.29
C VAL A 194 10.19 11.74 -4.36
N VAL A 195 10.07 11.35 -5.62
CA VAL A 195 10.44 12.22 -6.75
C VAL A 195 9.57 13.48 -6.73
N PRO A 196 10.17 14.68 -6.85
CA PRO A 196 9.42 15.93 -6.90
C PRO A 196 8.30 15.88 -7.94
N GLY A 197 7.09 16.27 -7.55
CA GLY A 197 5.91 16.24 -8.41
C GLY A 197 5.15 14.91 -8.46
N ALA A 198 5.76 13.77 -8.08
CA ALA A 198 5.08 12.48 -8.09
C ALA A 198 3.83 12.46 -7.17
N ALA A 199 3.95 12.96 -5.95
CA ALA A 199 2.82 13.05 -5.02
C ALA A 199 1.67 13.92 -5.59
N ILE A 200 2.00 15.06 -6.21
CA ILE A 200 1.02 15.95 -6.84
C ILE A 200 0.35 15.25 -8.04
N ALA A 201 1.14 14.58 -8.88
CA ALA A 201 0.63 13.86 -10.04
C ALA A 201 -0.32 12.72 -9.63
N VAL A 202 0.01 11.96 -8.58
CA VAL A 202 -0.89 10.95 -8.03
C VAL A 202 -2.15 11.58 -7.47
N LEU A 203 -2.03 12.59 -6.62
CA LEU A 203 -3.18 13.16 -5.88
C LEU A 203 -4.13 13.92 -6.81
N LEU A 204 -3.61 14.73 -7.71
CA LEU A 204 -4.44 15.61 -8.56
C LEU A 204 -4.69 15.08 -9.98
N GLY A 205 -3.92 14.10 -10.42
CA GLY A 205 -4.00 13.58 -11.79
C GLY A 205 -5.14 12.58 -12.03
N ASN A 206 -5.87 12.18 -10.99
CA ASN A 206 -6.85 11.10 -11.06
C ASN A 206 -8.30 11.53 -10.77
N GLY A 207 -8.58 12.81 -10.62
CA GLY A 207 -9.90 13.30 -10.21
C GLY A 207 -10.23 12.92 -8.76
N ASP A 208 -11.52 12.78 -8.45
CA ASP A 208 -11.97 12.31 -7.14
C ASP A 208 -11.66 10.81 -6.96
N TRP A 209 -11.32 10.42 -5.74
CA TRP A 209 -10.97 9.05 -5.41
C TRP A 209 -12.16 8.33 -4.79
N ASP A 210 -12.57 7.23 -5.40
CA ASP A 210 -13.72 6.41 -5.01
C ASP A 210 -13.33 5.12 -4.28
N ALA A 211 -12.12 5.06 -3.75
CA ALA A 211 -11.55 3.87 -3.11
C ALA A 211 -11.52 2.62 -4.03
N GLY A 212 -11.53 2.82 -5.34
CA GLY A 212 -11.54 1.74 -6.32
C GLY A 212 -12.94 1.15 -6.59
N LEU A 213 -14.02 1.77 -6.12
CA LEU A 213 -15.38 1.25 -6.26
C LEU A 213 -15.78 1.04 -7.73
N VAL A 214 -15.39 1.95 -8.63
CA VAL A 214 -15.63 1.81 -10.07
C VAL A 214 -14.87 0.61 -10.63
N ALA A 215 -13.59 0.47 -10.28
CA ALA A 215 -12.77 -0.67 -10.72
C ALA A 215 -13.32 -2.02 -10.21
N LEU A 216 -13.84 -2.07 -8.98
CA LEU A 216 -14.49 -3.27 -8.44
C LEU A 216 -15.78 -3.65 -9.17
N GLY A 217 -16.43 -2.69 -9.84
CA GLY A 217 -17.60 -2.91 -10.67
C GLY A 217 -17.30 -3.33 -12.11
N ASP A 218 -16.04 -3.30 -12.53
CA ASP A 218 -15.65 -3.69 -13.89
C ASP A 218 -15.79 -5.22 -14.08
N PRO A 219 -16.29 -5.69 -15.24
CA PRO A 219 -16.38 -7.12 -15.54
C PRO A 219 -15.06 -7.88 -15.40
N ALA A 220 -13.90 -7.23 -15.62
CA ALA A 220 -12.60 -7.84 -15.42
C ALA A 220 -12.33 -8.22 -13.96
N ALA A 221 -12.95 -7.53 -12.99
CA ALA A 221 -12.83 -7.83 -11.55
C ALA A 221 -13.79 -8.96 -11.10
N ALA A 222 -14.75 -9.36 -11.93
CA ALA A 222 -15.74 -10.34 -11.56
C ALA A 222 -15.12 -11.67 -11.11
N GLY A 223 -15.60 -12.20 -9.98
CA GLY A 223 -15.16 -13.47 -9.43
C GLY A 223 -13.81 -13.45 -8.71
N ILE A 224 -13.11 -12.30 -8.64
CA ILE A 224 -11.88 -12.19 -7.84
C ILE A 224 -12.28 -11.92 -6.38
N PRO A 225 -11.92 -12.81 -5.43
CA PRO A 225 -12.15 -12.57 -4.01
C PRO A 225 -11.45 -11.28 -3.56
N THR A 226 -12.23 -10.24 -3.25
CA THR A 226 -11.70 -8.94 -2.82
C THR A 226 -12.21 -8.62 -1.43
N TRP A 227 -11.31 -8.12 -0.59
CA TRP A 227 -11.56 -7.75 0.81
C TRP A 227 -11.20 -6.31 1.06
N ILE A 228 -11.92 -5.65 1.96
CA ILE A 228 -11.55 -4.36 2.53
C ILE A 228 -11.18 -4.59 4.00
N VAL A 229 -10.01 -4.08 4.39
CA VAL A 229 -9.60 -3.93 5.79
C VAL A 229 -9.46 -2.44 6.03
N ARG A 230 -10.30 -1.86 6.88
CA ARG A 230 -10.32 -0.42 7.13
C ARG A 230 -10.10 -0.07 8.60
N GLY A 231 -9.68 1.18 8.87
CA GLY A 231 -9.81 1.75 10.20
C GLY A 231 -11.26 2.16 10.52
N GLU A 232 -11.47 2.84 11.62
CA GLU A 232 -12.75 3.48 11.96
C GLU A 232 -12.75 4.96 11.60
N ASP A 233 -13.94 5.52 11.34
CA ASP A 233 -14.08 6.95 11.04
C ASP A 233 -13.55 7.81 12.19
N ALA A 234 -13.84 7.43 13.43
CA ALA A 234 -13.34 8.10 14.64
C ALA A 234 -11.80 8.07 14.76
N GLY A 235 -11.16 7.02 14.22
CA GLY A 235 -9.71 6.87 14.15
C GLY A 235 -9.07 7.63 12.99
N GLY A 236 -9.85 8.17 12.07
CA GLY A 236 -9.38 8.88 10.88
C GLY A 236 -9.16 7.98 9.66
N SER A 237 -9.94 6.91 9.52
CA SER A 237 -10.00 6.10 8.27
C SER A 237 -10.41 6.99 7.09
N LEU A 238 -9.79 6.77 5.94
CA LEU A 238 -10.18 7.40 4.67
C LEU A 238 -11.17 6.56 3.87
N THR A 239 -11.62 5.42 4.41
CA THR A 239 -12.74 4.63 3.88
C THR A 239 -13.98 4.89 4.75
N PRO A 240 -14.81 5.92 4.48
CA PRO A 240 -15.90 6.30 5.38
C PRO A 240 -16.96 5.21 5.52
N ALA A 241 -17.53 5.04 6.72
CA ALA A 241 -18.59 4.07 6.99
C ALA A 241 -19.82 4.26 6.08
N ALA A 242 -20.10 5.50 5.69
CA ALA A 242 -21.20 5.82 4.76
C ALA A 242 -21.04 5.18 3.35
N TRP A 243 -19.83 4.75 2.98
CA TRP A 243 -19.55 4.08 1.71
C TRP A 243 -19.66 2.55 1.79
N LEU A 244 -19.64 1.98 2.99
CA LEU A 244 -19.61 0.51 3.17
C LEU A 244 -20.78 -0.23 2.49
N PRO A 245 -22.03 0.29 2.45
CA PRO A 245 -23.09 -0.36 1.70
C PRO A 245 -22.77 -0.53 0.20
N ARG A 246 -22.14 0.47 -0.43
CA ARG A 246 -21.74 0.41 -1.84
C ARG A 246 -20.66 -0.65 -2.09
N PHE A 247 -19.70 -0.78 -1.17
CA PHE A 247 -18.70 -1.84 -1.25
C PHE A 247 -19.34 -3.21 -1.00
N ALA A 248 -20.24 -3.33 -0.03
CA ALA A 248 -20.94 -4.59 0.26
C ALA A 248 -21.71 -5.12 -0.95
N GLU A 249 -22.29 -4.25 -1.77
CA GLU A 249 -22.94 -4.61 -3.03
C GLU A 249 -21.98 -5.23 -4.05
N ARG A 250 -20.67 -4.84 -4.01
CA ARG A 250 -19.64 -5.32 -4.95
C ARG A 250 -18.94 -6.58 -4.49
N ILE A 251 -18.60 -6.64 -3.21
CA ILE A 251 -17.70 -7.68 -2.69
C ILE A 251 -18.34 -8.57 -1.61
N GLY A 252 -19.53 -8.24 -1.10
CA GLY A 252 -20.16 -8.87 0.06
C GLY A 252 -19.78 -8.19 1.38
N ALA A 253 -20.75 -8.05 2.29
CA ALA A 253 -20.55 -7.38 3.58
C ALA A 253 -19.59 -8.15 4.51
N ASP A 254 -19.53 -9.46 4.39
CA ASP A 254 -18.65 -10.36 5.14
C ASP A 254 -17.16 -10.19 4.81
N ARG A 255 -16.87 -9.51 3.69
CA ARG A 255 -15.50 -9.19 3.22
C ARG A 255 -15.06 -7.80 3.58
N ILE A 256 -15.78 -7.08 4.43
CA ILE A 256 -15.40 -5.77 4.96
C ILE A 256 -15.06 -5.93 6.43
N LEU A 257 -13.79 -5.71 6.77
CA LEU A 257 -13.27 -5.86 8.12
C LEU A 257 -12.85 -4.49 8.65
N THR A 258 -13.25 -4.15 9.86
CA THR A 258 -12.88 -2.90 10.53
C THR A 258 -11.91 -3.18 11.67
N VAL A 259 -10.81 -2.45 11.70
CA VAL A 259 -9.88 -2.39 12.83
C VAL A 259 -10.40 -1.31 13.79
N ALA A 260 -10.84 -1.72 14.95
CA ALA A 260 -11.39 -0.82 15.95
C ALA A 260 -10.38 0.28 16.33
N ASP A 261 -10.84 1.51 16.47
CA ASP A 261 -10.05 2.72 16.72
C ASP A 261 -8.91 2.96 15.70
N GLY A 262 -8.85 2.17 14.63
CA GLY A 262 -7.80 2.19 13.63
C GLY A 262 -7.83 3.47 12.79
N PRO A 263 -6.67 4.13 12.57
CA PRO A 263 -6.54 5.27 11.64
C PRO A 263 -6.43 4.80 10.18
N HIS A 264 -6.22 5.77 9.26
CA HIS A 264 -5.93 5.48 7.83
C HIS A 264 -4.76 4.51 7.60
N SER A 265 -3.80 4.49 8.49
CA SER A 265 -2.67 3.54 8.41
C SER A 265 -2.68 2.61 9.63
N PRO A 266 -3.67 1.70 9.77
CA PRO A 266 -3.85 0.91 10.98
C PRO A 266 -2.67 -0.03 11.22
N GLN A 267 -1.95 -0.47 10.18
CA GLN A 267 -0.73 -1.28 10.30
C GLN A 267 0.41 -0.58 11.07
N ARG A 268 0.35 0.76 11.24
CA ARG A 268 1.38 1.52 11.98
C ARG A 268 1.15 1.52 13.47
N THR A 269 -0.09 1.61 13.91
CA THR A 269 -0.45 1.78 15.33
C THR A 269 -1.25 0.62 15.90
N HIS A 270 -1.99 -0.09 15.05
CA HIS A 270 -2.86 -1.23 15.40
C HIS A 270 -2.40 -2.51 14.70
N LEU A 271 -1.07 -2.77 14.72
CA LEU A 271 -0.44 -3.84 13.93
C LEU A 271 -1.09 -5.20 14.15
N GLU A 272 -1.30 -5.60 15.40
CA GLU A 272 -1.84 -6.92 15.74
C GLU A 272 -3.25 -7.12 15.19
N ALA A 273 -4.15 -6.17 15.44
CA ALA A 273 -5.52 -6.21 14.91
C ALA A 273 -5.53 -6.16 13.37
N THR A 274 -4.64 -5.37 12.77
CA THR A 274 -4.48 -5.31 11.31
C THR A 274 -4.01 -6.66 10.76
N LEU A 275 -3.02 -7.30 11.39
CA LEU A 275 -2.52 -8.61 10.96
C LEU A 275 -3.62 -9.66 11.05
N VAL A 276 -4.41 -9.69 12.13
CA VAL A 276 -5.56 -10.60 12.27
C VAL A 276 -6.56 -10.41 11.12
N ALA A 277 -6.89 -9.16 10.79
CA ALA A 277 -7.80 -8.86 9.68
C ALA A 277 -7.21 -9.26 8.31
N LEU A 278 -5.92 -8.96 8.07
CA LEU A 278 -5.23 -9.36 6.83
C LEU A 278 -5.17 -10.88 6.68
N LEU A 279 -4.88 -11.61 7.76
CA LEU A 279 -4.85 -13.08 7.73
C LEU A 279 -6.21 -13.66 7.42
N ARG A 280 -7.26 -13.16 8.09
CA ARG A 280 -8.63 -13.56 7.77
C ARG A 280 -8.94 -13.34 6.28
N ALA A 281 -8.56 -12.17 5.75
CA ALA A 281 -8.76 -11.85 4.34
C ALA A 281 -7.93 -12.73 3.40
N LEU A 282 -6.75 -13.23 3.81
CA LEU A 282 -5.87 -14.06 2.99
C LEU A 282 -6.21 -15.56 3.05
N GLU A 283 -6.81 -16.06 4.12
CA GLU A 283 -6.97 -17.50 4.39
C GLU A 283 -8.38 -18.02 4.18
N VAL A 284 -9.40 -17.17 4.29
CA VAL A 284 -10.80 -17.60 4.04
C VAL A 284 -10.99 -17.80 2.53
N GLY A 285 -11.04 -19.07 2.13
CA GLY A 285 -11.27 -19.54 0.76
C GLY A 285 -12.72 -19.77 0.46
#